data_0ff157bc3a210ba88e1e472651d922a6
#
_entry.id   0ff157bc3a210ba88e1e472651d922a6
#
_cell.length_a   1.000
_cell.length_b   1.000
_cell.length_c   1.000
_cell.angle_alpha   90.00
_cell.angle_beta   90.00
_cell.angle_gamma   90.00
#
_symmetry.space_group_name_H-M   'P 1'
#
loop_
_entity.id
_entity.type
_entity.pdbx_description
1 polymer ?
#
loop_
_entity_poly.entity_id
_entity_poly.type
_entity_poly.pdbx_seq_one_letter_code
_entity_poly.pdbx_strand_id
1 'polypeptide(L)'
;QEEEKNIHRMYYKVTKDFKTFSPAKLFIHPGFSVIDCVIVKRGTGDYVLVLKDNTRPNRNIKVAFGKTPLGPFENISEPFTGSFTEGPTVMKTGTDWLIFYDAYRDKRYDVLRTKDFKTFENINSSVSIPEGHKHGTIFTANKKILKGLKKTYGQ
;
A
#
# COMPACT_ATOMS: atom_id res chain seq x y z
N GLN A 1 12.97 18.08 20.20
CA GLN A 1 14.22 17.43 19.74
C GLN A 1 14.23 15.92 19.96
N GLU A 2 13.48 15.36 20.90
CA GLU A 2 13.35 13.89 21.07
C GLU A 2 12.36 13.26 20.09
N GLU A 3 11.38 13.98 19.58
CA GLU A 3 10.42 13.46 18.58
C GLU A 3 11.07 13.18 17.20
N GLU A 4 12.10 13.92 16.80
CA GLU A 4 12.80 13.69 15.53
C GLU A 4 13.55 12.36 15.46
N LYS A 5 13.97 11.78 16.57
CA LYS A 5 14.74 10.53 16.60
C LYS A 5 13.94 9.27 16.22
N ASN A 6 12.63 9.34 16.26
CA ASN A 6 11.74 8.20 16.02
C ASN A 6 10.85 8.31 14.76
N ILE A 7 11.12 9.27 13.89
CA ILE A 7 10.37 9.44 12.64
C ILE A 7 10.95 8.53 11.56
N HIS A 8 10.21 7.51 11.16
CA HIS A 8 10.55 6.68 10.02
C HIS A 8 10.37 7.46 8.71
N ARG A 9 11.26 7.19 7.75
CA ARG A 9 11.28 7.81 6.41
C ARG A 9 11.41 6.72 5.38
N MET A 10 10.84 6.91 4.20
CA MET A 10 11.00 5.97 3.10
C MET A 10 12.14 6.39 2.18
N TYR A 11 12.93 5.41 1.77
CA TYR A 11 14.01 5.55 0.80
C TYR A 11 13.76 4.62 -0.37
N TYR A 12 14.31 4.94 -1.53
CA TYR A 12 14.24 4.09 -2.71
C TYR A 12 15.62 3.85 -3.31
N LYS A 13 15.73 2.75 -4.03
CA LYS A 13 16.82 2.43 -4.96
C LYS A 13 16.21 2.05 -6.29
N VAL A 14 16.92 2.27 -7.37
CA VAL A 14 16.52 1.85 -8.72
C VAL A 14 17.47 0.78 -9.24
N THR A 15 16.92 -0.12 -10.05
CA THR A 15 17.68 -1.20 -10.70
C THR A 15 17.10 -1.45 -12.09
N LYS A 16 17.93 -1.97 -13.00
CA LYS A 16 17.52 -2.43 -14.33
C LYS A 16 17.49 -3.97 -14.42
N ASP A 17 18.17 -4.66 -13.54
CA ASP A 17 18.47 -6.08 -13.62
C ASP A 17 18.23 -6.86 -12.32
N PHE A 18 17.79 -6.19 -11.26
CA PHE A 18 17.66 -6.70 -9.90
C PHE A 18 18.96 -7.29 -9.29
N LYS A 19 20.12 -6.99 -9.89
CA LYS A 19 21.44 -7.39 -9.40
C LYS A 19 22.24 -6.20 -8.92
N THR A 20 22.17 -5.10 -9.67
CA THR A 20 22.83 -3.84 -9.34
C THR A 20 21.80 -2.79 -8.98
N PHE A 21 22.07 -2.02 -7.93
CA PHE A 21 21.16 -1.03 -7.40
C PHE A 21 21.84 0.34 -7.27
N SER A 22 21.12 1.40 -7.55
CA SER A 22 21.58 2.75 -7.28
C SER A 22 21.84 2.98 -5.78
N PRO A 23 22.57 4.02 -5.40
CA PRO A 23 22.56 4.51 -4.02
C PRO A 23 21.11 4.79 -3.55
N ALA A 24 20.88 4.62 -2.25
CA ALA A 24 19.60 4.95 -1.64
C ALA A 24 19.35 6.47 -1.71
N LYS A 25 18.13 6.87 -2.06
CA LYS A 25 17.67 8.26 -2.06
C LYS A 25 16.42 8.39 -1.21
N LEU A 26 16.25 9.53 -0.56
CA LEU A 26 15.03 9.83 0.18
C LEU A 26 13.85 9.83 -0.79
N PHE A 27 12.81 9.06 -0.44
CA PHE A 27 11.60 8.96 -1.24
C PHE A 27 10.51 9.90 -0.73
N ILE A 28 10.20 9.80 0.55
CA ILE A 28 9.23 10.69 1.19
C ILE A 28 9.56 10.87 2.67
N HIS A 29 9.40 12.11 3.12
CA HIS A 29 9.44 12.51 4.52
C HIS A 29 8.31 13.53 4.75
N PRO A 30 7.09 13.07 5.08
CA PRO A 30 5.91 13.92 5.09
C PRO A 30 5.72 14.75 6.38
N GLY A 31 6.71 14.80 7.26
CA GLY A 31 6.63 15.46 8.55
C GLY A 31 6.07 14.56 9.67
N PHE A 32 5.74 13.33 9.35
CA PHE A 32 5.31 12.30 10.30
C PHE A 32 6.02 10.96 10.00
N SER A 33 5.93 10.01 10.92
CA SER A 33 6.54 8.68 10.76
C SER A 33 5.81 7.89 9.68
N VAL A 34 6.49 7.48 8.59
CA VAL A 34 5.90 6.79 7.43
C VAL A 34 6.55 5.45 7.18
N ILE A 35 5.72 4.42 6.95
CA ILE A 35 6.12 3.06 6.54
C ILE A 35 5.10 2.50 5.52
N ASP A 36 5.34 1.29 5.02
CA ASP A 36 4.41 0.49 4.20
C ASP A 36 3.83 1.27 3.00
N CYS A 37 4.71 1.74 2.12
CA CYS A 37 4.29 2.51 0.94
C CYS A 37 4.04 1.64 -0.28
N VAL A 38 2.93 1.91 -0.99
CA VAL A 38 2.58 1.30 -2.29
C VAL A 38 2.33 2.39 -3.33
N ILE A 39 3.02 2.30 -4.47
CA ILE A 39 2.84 3.23 -5.59
C ILE A 39 1.83 2.65 -6.57
N VAL A 40 0.79 3.39 -6.87
CA VAL A 40 -0.27 3.04 -7.83
C VAL A 40 -0.19 3.96 -9.04
N LYS A 41 -0.04 3.40 -10.24
CA LYS A 41 -0.15 4.14 -11.49
C LYS A 41 -1.60 4.10 -11.97
N ARG A 42 -2.28 5.25 -11.99
CA ARG A 42 -3.65 5.37 -12.53
C ARG A 42 -3.65 5.70 -14.03
N GLY A 43 -2.64 6.42 -14.47
CA GLY A 43 -2.47 6.84 -15.88
C GLY A 43 -1.12 7.49 -16.13
N THR A 44 -0.93 8.07 -17.31
CA THR A 44 0.26 8.85 -17.62
C THR A 44 0.28 10.13 -16.78
N GLY A 45 1.34 10.34 -16.00
CA GLY A 45 1.45 11.50 -15.12
C GLY A 45 0.43 11.51 -13.97
N ASP A 46 -0.10 10.33 -13.59
CA ASP A 46 -1.10 10.22 -12.53
C ASP A 46 -0.78 9.02 -11.63
N TYR A 47 -0.23 9.31 -10.46
CA TYR A 47 0.21 8.33 -9.47
C TYR A 47 -0.39 8.63 -8.10
N VAL A 48 -0.69 7.57 -7.38
CA VAL A 48 -1.11 7.62 -5.98
C VAL A 48 -0.11 6.84 -5.15
N LEU A 49 0.28 7.41 -4.04
CA LEU A 49 1.05 6.74 -3.00
C LEU A 49 0.08 6.41 -1.85
N VAL A 50 -0.14 5.12 -1.61
CA VAL A 50 -0.82 4.64 -0.40
C VAL A 50 0.25 4.40 0.64
N LEU A 51 0.11 5.00 1.80
CA LEU A 51 1.16 5.00 2.83
C LEU A 51 0.56 4.84 4.23
N LYS A 52 1.31 4.24 5.13
CA LYS A 52 0.93 4.20 6.54
C LYS A 52 1.56 5.37 7.29
N ASP A 53 0.73 6.17 7.94
CA ASP A 53 1.13 7.04 9.02
C ASP A 53 1.35 6.19 10.27
N ASN A 54 2.61 5.99 10.65
CA ASN A 54 2.97 5.17 11.81
C ASN A 54 3.04 5.97 13.11
N THR A 55 2.62 7.23 13.09
CA THR A 55 2.62 8.10 14.27
C THR A 55 1.62 7.59 15.31
N ARG A 56 2.04 7.54 16.55
CA ARG A 56 1.17 7.18 17.66
C ARG A 56 0.21 8.33 18.01
N PRO A 57 -0.99 8.06 18.50
CA PRO A 57 -1.52 6.74 18.87
C PRO A 57 -2.21 5.98 17.73
N ASN A 58 -2.59 6.64 16.65
CA ASN A 58 -3.61 6.15 15.72
C ASN A 58 -3.07 5.11 14.73
N ARG A 59 -1.95 5.37 14.06
CA ARG A 59 -1.35 4.43 13.09
C ARG A 59 -2.34 3.95 12.02
N ASN A 60 -2.61 4.79 11.04
CA ASN A 60 -3.61 4.58 10.02
C ASN A 60 -3.05 4.76 8.59
N ILE A 61 -3.88 4.57 7.59
CA ILE A 61 -3.46 4.63 6.19
C ILE A 61 -4.01 5.91 5.54
N LYS A 62 -3.16 6.55 4.75
CA LYS A 62 -3.41 7.77 4.00
C LYS A 62 -3.02 7.59 2.54
N VAL A 63 -3.41 8.53 1.69
CA VAL A 63 -2.94 8.63 0.30
C VAL A 63 -2.30 9.98 0.03
N ALA A 64 -1.40 9.99 -0.94
CA ALA A 64 -0.83 11.22 -1.52
C ALA A 64 -0.80 11.07 -3.05
N PHE A 65 -0.73 12.19 -3.77
CA PHE A 65 -0.83 12.22 -5.22
C PHE A 65 0.45 12.77 -5.85
N GLY A 66 0.85 12.22 -7.01
CA GLY A 66 2.06 12.60 -7.69
C GLY A 66 1.97 12.48 -9.21
N LYS A 67 2.91 13.09 -9.92
CA LYS A 67 3.00 13.07 -11.39
C LYS A 67 3.99 12.03 -11.92
N THR A 68 4.87 11.54 -11.05
CA THR A 68 5.87 10.53 -11.39
C THR A 68 5.89 9.43 -10.32
N PRO A 69 6.39 8.23 -10.61
CA PRO A 69 6.48 7.16 -9.62
C PRO A 69 7.47 7.47 -8.48
N LEU A 70 8.35 8.45 -8.67
CA LEU A 70 9.33 8.88 -7.67
C LEU A 70 8.90 10.18 -6.97
N GLY A 71 7.68 10.64 -7.21
CA GLY A 71 7.13 11.87 -6.63
C GLY A 71 7.59 13.16 -7.37
N PRO A 72 7.51 14.34 -6.73
CA PRO A 72 7.01 14.51 -5.38
C PRO A 72 5.55 14.05 -5.22
N PHE A 73 5.22 13.55 -4.03
CA PHE A 73 3.85 13.22 -3.64
C PHE A 73 3.33 14.30 -2.69
N GLU A 74 2.20 14.86 -3.04
CA GLU A 74 1.58 16.02 -2.38
C GLU A 74 0.12 15.72 -2.03
N ASN A 75 -0.55 16.66 -1.40
CA ASN A 75 -1.96 16.58 -1.03
C ASN A 75 -2.26 15.28 -0.23
N ILE A 76 -1.48 15.08 0.82
CA ILE A 76 -1.68 13.93 1.72
C ILE A 76 -3.06 14.04 2.35
N SER A 77 -3.85 12.97 2.22
CA SER A 77 -5.22 12.92 2.72
C SER A 77 -5.28 12.85 4.25
N GLU A 78 -6.48 13.13 4.78
CA GLU A 78 -6.84 12.58 6.08
C GLU A 78 -6.82 11.05 6.03
N PRO A 79 -6.72 10.36 7.18
CA PRO A 79 -6.81 8.90 7.23
C PRO A 79 -8.13 8.40 6.64
N PHE A 80 -8.07 7.36 5.81
CA PHE A 80 -9.25 6.70 5.28
C PHE A 80 -9.53 5.32 5.90
N THR A 81 -8.67 4.88 6.79
CA THR A 81 -8.87 3.68 7.62
C THR A 81 -9.01 4.04 9.08
N GLY A 82 -9.53 3.11 9.86
CA GLY A 82 -9.48 3.18 11.32
C GLY A 82 -8.05 3.10 11.87
N SER A 83 -7.93 3.20 13.18
CA SER A 83 -6.65 3.08 13.87
C SER A 83 -6.09 1.66 13.82
N PHE A 84 -4.76 1.52 13.93
CA PHE A 84 -4.04 0.26 13.98
C PHE A 84 -4.18 -0.58 12.71
N THR A 85 -4.05 0.09 11.56
CA THR A 85 -4.04 -0.52 10.23
C THR A 85 -2.68 -0.36 9.56
N GLU A 86 -2.27 -1.37 8.74
CA GLU A 86 -0.96 -1.39 8.11
C GLU A 86 -0.92 -2.28 6.85
N GLY A 87 0.25 -2.38 6.21
CA GLY A 87 0.52 -3.28 5.09
C GLY A 87 -0.43 -3.16 3.92
N PRO A 88 -0.73 -1.95 3.39
CA PRO A 88 -1.64 -1.83 2.27
C PRO A 88 -1.10 -2.53 1.02
N THR A 89 -1.97 -3.20 0.28
CA THR A 89 -1.72 -3.63 -1.10
C THR A 89 -2.89 -3.21 -1.98
N VAL A 90 -2.61 -2.86 -3.23
CA VAL A 90 -3.60 -2.27 -4.12
C VAL A 90 -3.70 -3.05 -5.41
N MET A 91 -4.93 -3.41 -5.80
CA MET A 91 -5.21 -4.10 -7.04
C MET A 91 -6.27 -3.35 -7.84
N LYS A 92 -6.08 -3.25 -9.17
CA LYS A 92 -7.11 -2.75 -10.07
C LYS A 92 -8.05 -3.86 -10.48
N THR A 93 -9.37 -3.60 -10.45
CA THR A 93 -10.40 -4.49 -10.93
C THR A 93 -11.45 -3.70 -11.73
N GLY A 94 -11.49 -3.91 -13.06
CA GLY A 94 -12.32 -3.10 -13.95
C GLY A 94 -11.99 -1.60 -13.84
N THR A 95 -12.97 -0.81 -13.44
CA THR A 95 -12.84 0.64 -13.20
C THR A 95 -12.41 0.99 -11.78
N ASP A 96 -12.46 0.03 -10.86
CA ASP A 96 -12.28 0.25 -9.45
C ASP A 96 -10.89 -0.20 -8.99
N TRP A 97 -10.50 0.26 -7.80
CA TRP A 97 -9.31 -0.16 -7.09
C TRP A 97 -9.74 -0.79 -5.77
N LEU A 98 -9.12 -1.90 -5.44
CA LEU A 98 -9.27 -2.56 -4.15
C LEU A 98 -8.01 -2.32 -3.34
N ILE A 99 -8.17 -1.85 -2.12
CA ILE A 99 -7.10 -1.62 -1.15
C ILE A 99 -7.30 -2.61 -0.02
N PHE A 100 -6.41 -3.59 0.06
CA PHE A 100 -6.38 -4.55 1.16
C PHE A 100 -5.38 -4.08 2.20
N TYR A 101 -5.68 -4.29 3.47
CA TYR A 101 -4.81 -3.89 4.57
C TYR A 101 -5.05 -4.73 5.83
N ASP A 102 -4.06 -4.75 6.71
CA ASP A 102 -4.10 -5.48 7.98
C ASP A 102 -4.67 -4.56 9.08
N ALA A 103 -5.83 -4.90 9.62
CA ALA A 103 -6.39 -4.35 10.85
C ALA A 103 -5.84 -5.20 12.04
N TYR A 104 -4.55 -5.02 12.32
CA TYR A 104 -3.74 -5.98 13.07
C TYR A 104 -4.16 -6.17 14.53
N ARG A 105 -4.80 -5.19 15.17
CA ARG A 105 -5.36 -5.37 16.51
C ARG A 105 -6.62 -6.21 16.51
N ASP A 106 -7.40 -6.10 15.45
CA ASP A 106 -8.63 -6.87 15.26
C ASP A 106 -8.36 -8.27 14.68
N LYS A 107 -7.09 -8.58 14.36
CA LYS A 107 -6.67 -9.82 13.70
C LYS A 107 -7.45 -10.09 12.41
N ARG A 108 -7.72 -9.03 11.66
CA ARG A 108 -8.55 -9.04 10.46
C ARG A 108 -7.82 -8.38 9.30
N TYR A 109 -7.98 -8.95 8.12
CA TYR A 109 -7.50 -8.37 6.87
C TYR A 109 -8.70 -7.77 6.13
N ASP A 110 -8.72 -6.47 6.00
CA ASP A 110 -9.84 -5.71 5.49
C ASP A 110 -9.63 -5.26 4.04
N VAL A 111 -10.72 -4.90 3.36
CA VAL A 111 -10.69 -4.39 2.00
C VAL A 111 -11.63 -3.21 1.80
N LEU A 112 -11.11 -2.18 1.15
CA LEU A 112 -11.87 -1.02 0.68
C LEU A 112 -11.87 -0.96 -0.84
N ARG A 113 -12.98 -0.49 -1.39
CA ARG A 113 -13.13 -0.16 -2.80
C ARG A 113 -13.08 1.34 -3.00
N THR A 114 -12.40 1.79 -4.07
CA THR A 114 -12.37 3.21 -4.47
C THR A 114 -12.24 3.35 -5.99
N LYS A 115 -12.75 4.45 -6.54
CA LYS A 115 -12.53 4.85 -7.95
C LYS A 115 -11.49 5.94 -8.08
N ASP A 116 -11.34 6.75 -7.08
CA ASP A 116 -10.63 8.04 -7.16
C ASP A 116 -9.56 8.24 -6.07
N PHE A 117 -9.47 7.33 -5.09
CA PHE A 117 -8.65 7.45 -3.89
C PHE A 117 -9.01 8.66 -3.02
N LYS A 118 -10.27 9.10 -3.10
CA LYS A 118 -10.84 10.17 -2.27
C LYS A 118 -12.06 9.68 -1.50
N THR A 119 -12.84 8.80 -2.13
CA THR A 119 -14.01 8.15 -1.53
C THR A 119 -13.75 6.65 -1.41
N PHE A 120 -14.10 6.07 -0.27
CA PHE A 120 -13.81 4.67 0.05
C PHE A 120 -15.05 3.98 0.56
N GLU A 121 -15.28 2.76 0.08
CA GLU A 121 -16.38 1.90 0.47
C GLU A 121 -15.84 0.61 1.08
N ASN A 122 -16.33 0.24 2.25
CA ASN A 122 -15.99 -1.04 2.87
C ASN A 122 -16.74 -2.17 2.17
N ILE A 123 -16.01 -3.16 1.67
CA ILE A 123 -16.56 -4.32 0.97
C ILE A 123 -16.15 -5.65 1.61
N ASN A 124 -15.80 -5.67 2.89
CA ASN A 124 -15.37 -6.87 3.62
C ASN A 124 -16.38 -8.03 3.47
N SER A 125 -17.68 -7.74 3.49
CA SER A 125 -18.73 -8.75 3.32
C SER A 125 -18.78 -9.41 1.94
N SER A 126 -18.16 -8.80 0.94
CA SER A 126 -18.13 -9.26 -0.45
C SER A 126 -16.85 -10.01 -0.82
N VAL A 127 -15.89 -10.13 0.11
CA VAL A 127 -14.58 -10.73 -0.13
C VAL A 127 -14.29 -11.78 0.94
N SER A 128 -13.90 -12.97 0.52
CA SER A 128 -13.41 -13.99 1.44
C SER A 128 -11.90 -13.97 1.50
N ILE A 129 -11.38 -13.79 2.69
CA ILE A 129 -9.94 -13.80 2.96
C ILE A 129 -9.65 -14.94 3.94
N PRO A 130 -8.66 -15.80 3.68
CA PRO A 130 -8.30 -16.89 4.60
C PRO A 130 -7.97 -16.37 6.00
N GLU A 131 -8.36 -17.10 7.01
CA GLU A 131 -8.04 -16.79 8.40
C GLU A 131 -6.53 -16.74 8.62
N GLY A 132 -6.07 -15.84 9.48
CA GLY A 132 -4.65 -15.66 9.80
C GLY A 132 -3.83 -14.92 8.73
N HIS A 133 -4.48 -14.48 7.63
CA HIS A 133 -3.80 -13.71 6.58
C HIS A 133 -3.30 -12.36 7.10
N LYS A 134 -2.07 -12.01 6.72
CA LYS A 134 -1.42 -10.74 7.09
C LYS A 134 -0.53 -10.26 5.94
N HIS A 135 -0.36 -8.94 5.81
CA HIS A 135 0.64 -8.29 4.95
C HIS A 135 0.83 -8.97 3.57
N GLY A 136 -0.27 -9.34 2.93
CA GLY A 136 -0.22 -9.99 1.62
C GLY A 136 0.01 -8.99 0.49
N THR A 137 0.61 -9.47 -0.61
CA THR A 137 0.61 -8.76 -1.89
C THR A 137 -0.36 -9.45 -2.83
N ILE A 138 -1.32 -8.70 -3.35
CA ILE A 138 -2.34 -9.21 -4.28
C ILE A 138 -2.01 -8.71 -5.69
N PHE A 139 -1.98 -9.62 -6.65
CA PHE A 139 -1.69 -9.28 -8.04
C PHE A 139 -2.45 -10.21 -9.00
N THR A 140 -2.62 -9.75 -10.23
CA THR A 140 -3.24 -10.54 -11.29
C THR A 140 -2.23 -11.50 -11.92
N ALA A 141 -2.57 -12.77 -11.97
CA ALA A 141 -1.78 -13.79 -12.65
C ALA A 141 -2.57 -14.41 -13.80
N ASN A 142 -1.90 -14.74 -14.91
CA ASN A 142 -2.53 -15.48 -15.98
C ASN A 142 -2.75 -16.96 -15.60
N LYS A 143 -3.65 -17.65 -16.33
CA LYS A 143 -4.02 -19.05 -16.04
C LYS A 143 -2.82 -20.02 -16.02
N LYS A 144 -1.79 -19.79 -16.87
CA LYS A 144 -0.59 -20.64 -16.92
C LYS A 144 0.24 -20.51 -15.65
N ILE A 145 0.46 -19.27 -15.18
CA ILE A 145 1.15 -19.00 -13.92
C ILE A 145 0.38 -19.59 -12.75
N LEU A 146 -0.93 -19.35 -12.67
CA LEU A 146 -1.77 -19.90 -11.60
C LEU A 146 -1.74 -21.44 -11.57
N LYS A 147 -1.82 -22.09 -12.74
CA LYS A 147 -1.70 -23.56 -12.84
C LYS A 147 -0.32 -24.05 -12.36
N GLY A 148 0.75 -23.34 -12.71
CA GLY A 148 2.11 -23.66 -12.24
C GLY A 148 2.24 -23.55 -10.73
N LEU A 149 1.75 -22.45 -10.16
CA LEU A 149 1.77 -22.24 -8.70
C LEU A 149 0.97 -23.33 -7.96
N LYS A 150 -0.25 -23.64 -8.43
CA LYS A 150 -1.08 -24.72 -7.85
C LYS A 150 -0.42 -26.09 -7.94
N LYS A 151 0.29 -26.39 -9.04
CA LYS A 151 1.02 -27.66 -9.20
C LYS A 151 2.20 -27.76 -8.23
N THR A 152 2.88 -26.66 -7.96
CA THR A 152 4.12 -26.64 -7.15
C THR A 152 3.84 -26.49 -5.66
N TYR A 153 2.83 -25.70 -5.30
CA TYR A 153 2.57 -25.28 -3.92
C TYR A 153 1.12 -25.52 -3.45
N GLY A 154 0.21 -25.92 -4.36
CA GLY A 154 -1.17 -26.22 -3.99
C GLY A 154 -1.24 -27.56 -3.26
N GLN A 155 -1.76 -27.54 -2.07
CA GLN A 155 -2.22 -28.72 -1.34
C GLN A 155 -3.65 -29.04 -1.76
#